data_b34a92ab54ca85375707e7ad9d78216b
#
_entry.id   b34a92ab54ca85375707e7ad9d78216b
#
_cell.length_a   1.000
_cell.length_b   1.000
_cell.length_c   1.000
_cell.angle_alpha   90.00
_cell.angle_beta   90.00
_cell.angle_gamma   90.00
#
_symmetry.space_group_name_H-M   'P 1'
#
loop_
_entity.id
_entity.type
_entity.pdbx_description
1 polymer ?
#
loop_
_entity_poly.entity_id
_entity_poly.type
_entity_poly.pdbx_seq_one_letter_code
_entity_poly.pdbx_strand_id
1 'polypeptide(L)'
;MRRYTKWAVVVTALGALTLGIVGTGAATAAGPGGGNAGVGPSSRVTAESASGNHGISQVNKRIVQRYTSEYLPGRNPALARKFVSPDIVVHFGGQTFHGRETYLGIVAANLVAFPDLKWTVEDIRAEGDTVAVRYSMTGTHRGPFAGVEATGKAIRSESMTFYRLSHGKIVEERAQLELLGMLRQMGAIPAA
;
A
#
# COMPACT_ATOMS: atom_id res chain seq x y z
N MET A 1 14.61 28.58 7.32
CA MET A 1 13.77 28.46 6.14
C MET A 1 14.54 27.93 4.92
N ARG A 2 15.03 26.70 4.88
CA ARG A 2 15.71 26.12 3.70
C ARG A 2 15.81 24.60 3.78
N ARG A 3 14.70 23.87 4.01
CA ARG A 3 14.70 22.39 4.01
C ARG A 3 13.53 21.71 3.28
N TYR A 4 12.68 22.48 2.60
CA TYR A 4 11.49 21.93 1.92
C TYR A 4 11.65 21.67 0.42
N THR A 5 12.78 22.07 -0.18
CA THR A 5 12.95 22.04 -1.65
C THR A 5 13.29 20.65 -2.22
N LYS A 6 13.60 19.64 -1.41
CA LYS A 6 13.94 18.29 -1.91
C LYS A 6 12.77 17.31 -1.98
N TRP A 7 11.62 17.65 -1.42
CA TRP A 7 10.47 16.75 -1.34
C TRP A 7 9.40 17.00 -2.40
N ALA A 8 9.45 18.10 -3.13
CA ALA A 8 8.55 18.40 -4.23
C ALA A 8 8.68 17.41 -5.41
N VAL A 9 9.82 16.72 -5.53
CA VAL A 9 10.11 15.79 -6.63
C VAL A 9 9.33 14.47 -6.53
N VAL A 10 8.96 14.03 -5.31
CA VAL A 10 8.26 12.74 -5.12
C VAL A 10 6.79 12.79 -5.56
N VAL A 11 6.17 13.97 -5.48
CA VAL A 11 4.76 14.15 -5.89
C VAL A 11 4.63 14.34 -7.40
N THR A 12 5.66 14.86 -8.07
CA THR A 12 5.67 15.12 -9.52
C THR A 12 5.89 13.84 -10.35
N ALA A 13 6.45 12.78 -9.76
CA ALA A 13 6.71 11.51 -10.46
C ALA A 13 5.44 10.69 -10.78
N LEU A 14 4.28 11.04 -10.21
CA LEU A 14 2.98 10.44 -10.56
C LEU A 14 2.37 10.99 -11.86
N GLY A 15 3.00 11.98 -12.49
CA GLY A 15 2.45 12.72 -13.65
C GLY A 15 3.01 12.36 -15.02
N ALA A 16 3.96 11.44 -15.14
CA ALA A 16 4.53 11.09 -16.44
C ALA A 16 4.22 9.64 -16.84
N LEU A 17 2.98 9.38 -17.24
CA LEU A 17 2.61 8.18 -18.00
C LEU A 17 2.89 8.49 -19.48
N THR A 18 4.11 8.29 -19.95
CA THR A 18 4.41 8.19 -21.38
C THR A 18 4.03 6.78 -21.85
N LEU A 19 3.03 6.71 -22.71
CA LEU A 19 2.70 5.52 -23.48
C LEU A 19 3.90 5.14 -24.36
N GLY A 20 4.61 4.09 -23.98
CA GLY A 20 5.58 3.40 -24.83
C GLY A 20 4.97 2.09 -25.33
N ILE A 21 4.48 2.10 -26.55
CA ILE A 21 4.16 0.89 -27.32
C ILE A 21 5.45 0.39 -27.92
N VAL A 22 5.69 -0.92 -27.89
CA VAL A 22 6.47 -1.84 -28.75
C VAL A 22 7.12 -2.89 -27.84
N GLY A 23 6.99 -4.16 -28.08
CA GLY A 23 7.31 -4.99 -29.17
C GLY A 23 7.03 -6.47 -28.89
N THR A 24 6.59 -7.11 -29.92
CA THR A 24 6.32 -8.54 -30.05
C THR A 24 7.57 -9.40 -29.89
N GLY A 25 7.52 -10.42 -29.02
CA GLY A 25 8.52 -11.49 -28.94
C GLY A 25 7.83 -12.85 -28.83
N ALA A 26 8.00 -13.68 -29.84
CA ALA A 26 7.38 -14.96 -29.99
C ALA A 26 7.89 -16.00 -28.98
N ALA A 27 6.98 -16.74 -28.37
CA ALA A 27 7.27 -17.90 -27.55
C ALA A 27 7.31 -19.16 -28.41
N THR A 28 8.42 -19.90 -28.36
CA THR A 28 8.55 -21.26 -28.89
C THR A 28 8.14 -22.27 -27.83
N ALA A 29 7.19 -23.10 -28.20
CA ALA A 29 6.71 -24.23 -27.40
C ALA A 29 7.67 -25.42 -27.58
N ALA A 30 8.00 -26.09 -26.49
CA ALA A 30 8.54 -27.44 -26.50
C ALA A 30 7.62 -28.35 -25.68
N GLY A 31 7.16 -29.41 -26.27
CA GLY A 31 6.20 -30.37 -25.76
C GLY A 31 6.82 -31.55 -24.99
N PRO A 32 6.12 -32.67 -24.72
CA PRO A 32 5.99 -33.24 -23.39
C PRO A 32 6.85 -34.47 -23.16
N GLY A 33 7.31 -34.63 -21.92
CA GLY A 33 7.89 -35.90 -21.43
C GLY A 33 7.05 -36.42 -20.28
N GLY A 34 6.36 -37.53 -20.50
CA GLY A 34 5.62 -38.25 -19.49
C GLY A 34 6.56 -38.99 -18.50
N GLY A 35 6.20 -38.93 -17.24
CA GLY A 35 6.84 -39.68 -16.16
C GLY A 35 5.85 -39.91 -15.04
N ASN A 36 5.23 -41.07 -15.07
CA ASN A 36 4.37 -41.58 -14.02
C ASN A 36 5.23 -42.05 -12.85
N ALA A 37 5.13 -41.43 -11.69
CA ALA A 37 5.79 -41.92 -10.47
C ALA A 37 4.89 -41.71 -9.24
N GLY A 38 4.39 -42.80 -8.71
CA GLY A 38 4.23 -43.13 -7.32
C GLY A 38 3.39 -42.16 -6.46
N VAL A 39 2.12 -42.51 -6.26
CA VAL A 39 1.34 -42.02 -5.12
C VAL A 39 1.98 -42.54 -3.81
N GLY A 40 2.81 -41.69 -3.19
CA GLY A 40 3.28 -41.88 -1.85
C GLY A 40 2.20 -41.45 -0.83
N PRO A 41 2.24 -41.99 0.41
CA PRO A 41 1.16 -41.76 1.37
C PRO A 41 1.06 -40.28 1.74
N SER A 42 -0.16 -39.79 1.70
CA SER A 42 -0.62 -38.50 2.15
C SER A 42 0.15 -38.00 3.39
N SER A 43 0.97 -36.98 3.18
CA SER A 43 1.61 -36.28 4.29
C SER A 43 0.49 -35.66 5.14
N ARG A 44 0.28 -36.18 6.32
CA ARG A 44 -0.51 -35.52 7.35
C ARG A 44 0.11 -34.14 7.57
N VAL A 45 -0.54 -33.10 7.05
CA VAL A 45 -0.31 -31.74 7.50
C VAL A 45 -0.74 -31.76 8.97
N THR A 46 0.22 -31.77 9.87
CA THR A 46 -0.04 -31.88 11.30
C THR A 46 -0.81 -30.63 11.73
N ALA A 47 -1.86 -30.80 12.51
CA ALA A 47 -2.70 -29.73 13.07
C ALA A 47 -1.89 -28.66 13.83
N GLU A 48 -0.69 -28.99 14.22
CA GLU A 48 0.29 -28.14 14.90
C GLU A 48 0.82 -26.99 14.02
N SER A 49 1.07 -27.21 12.74
CA SER A 49 1.47 -26.14 11.79
C SER A 49 0.33 -25.16 11.52
N ALA A 50 -0.91 -25.65 11.47
CA ALA A 50 -2.09 -24.80 11.27
C ALA A 50 -2.35 -23.89 12.50
N SER A 51 -2.16 -24.44 13.71
CA SER A 51 -2.31 -23.68 14.97
C SER A 51 -1.25 -22.58 15.11
N GLY A 52 0.02 -22.88 14.79
CA GLY A 52 1.11 -21.90 14.82
C GLY A 52 0.91 -20.75 13.85
N ASN A 53 0.47 -21.05 12.62
CA ASN A 53 0.19 -20.05 11.61
C ASN A 53 -0.99 -19.14 11.98
N HIS A 54 -2.04 -19.73 12.60
CA HIS A 54 -3.18 -18.94 13.11
C HIS A 54 -2.75 -17.96 14.21
N GLY A 55 -1.89 -18.37 15.13
CA GLY A 55 -1.33 -17.50 16.18
C GLY A 55 -0.57 -16.30 15.62
N ILE A 56 0.31 -16.53 14.65
CA ILE A 56 1.09 -15.47 13.96
C ILE A 56 0.15 -14.49 13.25
N SER A 57 -0.84 -14.99 12.51
CA SER A 57 -1.82 -14.17 11.82
C SER A 57 -2.57 -13.24 12.78
N GLN A 58 -2.98 -13.73 13.94
CA GLN A 58 -3.68 -12.92 14.95
C GLN A 58 -2.76 -11.86 15.59
N VAL A 59 -1.50 -12.16 15.80
CA VAL A 59 -0.51 -11.19 16.31
C VAL A 59 -0.31 -10.10 15.27
N ASN A 60 -0.06 -10.44 14.01
CA ASN A 60 0.15 -9.50 12.92
C ASN A 60 -1.07 -8.62 12.68
N LYS A 61 -2.27 -9.21 12.71
CA LYS A 61 -3.54 -8.46 12.63
C LYS A 61 -3.63 -7.40 13.72
N ARG A 62 -3.32 -7.74 14.97
CA ARG A 62 -3.33 -6.77 16.09
C ARG A 62 -2.30 -5.65 15.91
N ILE A 63 -1.12 -5.96 15.38
CA ILE A 63 -0.11 -4.93 15.09
C ILE A 63 -0.64 -3.93 14.07
N VAL A 64 -1.24 -4.40 12.96
CA VAL A 64 -1.82 -3.53 11.93
C VAL A 64 -3.03 -2.77 12.47
N GLN A 65 -3.90 -3.38 13.28
CA GLN A 65 -5.00 -2.67 13.94
C GLN A 65 -4.48 -1.50 14.81
N ARG A 66 -3.41 -1.72 15.56
CA ARG A 66 -2.78 -0.66 16.36
C ARG A 66 -2.10 0.39 15.48
N TYR A 67 -1.43 0.00 14.42
CA TYR A 67 -0.88 0.92 13.43
C TYR A 67 -1.97 1.83 12.86
N THR A 68 -3.12 1.27 12.46
CA THR A 68 -4.24 2.02 11.89
C THR A 68 -4.95 2.93 12.90
N SER A 69 -5.01 2.55 14.17
CA SER A 69 -5.69 3.33 15.21
C SER A 69 -4.78 4.31 15.95
N GLU A 70 -3.51 3.99 16.13
CA GLU A 70 -2.57 4.81 16.90
C GLU A 70 -1.75 5.76 16.00
N TYR A 71 -1.29 5.29 14.83
CA TYR A 71 -0.39 6.06 13.96
C TYR A 71 -1.12 6.83 12.87
N LEU A 72 -1.99 6.17 12.09
CA LEU A 72 -2.62 6.82 10.94
C LEU A 72 -3.42 8.09 11.28
N PRO A 73 -4.17 8.19 12.38
CA PRO A 73 -4.92 9.41 12.69
C PRO A 73 -4.03 10.61 13.02
N GLY A 74 -3.01 10.40 13.83
CA GLY A 74 -2.12 11.46 14.31
C GLY A 74 -0.83 11.64 13.51
N ARG A 75 -0.44 10.62 12.76
CA ARG A 75 0.73 10.55 11.87
C ARG A 75 2.03 11.03 12.51
N ASN A 76 2.15 10.80 13.82
CA ASN A 76 3.34 11.16 14.57
C ASN A 76 4.54 10.29 14.12
N PRO A 77 5.62 10.86 13.57
CA PRO A 77 6.78 10.11 13.11
C PRO A 77 7.42 9.20 14.17
N ALA A 78 7.34 9.58 15.45
CA ALA A 78 7.83 8.76 16.55
C ALA A 78 7.03 7.45 16.68
N LEU A 79 5.71 7.49 16.46
CA LEU A 79 4.86 6.29 16.45
C LEU A 79 5.12 5.42 15.21
N ALA A 80 5.46 6.00 14.07
CA ALA A 80 5.83 5.22 12.89
C ALA A 80 6.99 4.26 13.20
N ARG A 81 7.99 4.69 13.95
CA ARG A 81 9.13 3.84 14.35
C ARG A 81 8.74 2.61 15.16
N LYS A 82 7.59 2.65 15.82
CA LYS A 82 7.04 1.52 16.57
C LYS A 82 6.53 0.42 15.64
N PHE A 83 5.92 0.79 14.53
CA PHE A 83 5.20 -0.12 13.64
C PHE A 83 5.94 -0.42 12.33
N VAL A 84 6.71 0.53 11.82
CA VAL A 84 7.32 0.49 10.48
C VAL A 84 8.81 0.18 10.58
N SER A 85 9.29 -0.77 9.76
CA SER A 85 10.70 -1.10 9.65
C SER A 85 11.51 0.08 9.13
N PRO A 86 12.79 0.28 9.54
CA PRO A 86 13.68 1.25 8.89
C PRO A 86 13.84 0.98 7.39
N ASP A 87 13.79 -0.31 6.98
CA ASP A 87 14.05 -0.76 5.61
C ASP A 87 12.74 -1.15 4.87
N ILE A 88 11.62 -0.54 5.24
CA ILE A 88 10.32 -0.80 4.59
C ILE A 88 10.41 -0.60 3.08
N VAL A 89 9.75 -1.48 2.33
CA VAL A 89 9.52 -1.34 0.89
C VAL A 89 8.05 -0.99 0.67
N VAL A 90 7.80 0.08 -0.10
CA VAL A 90 6.44 0.55 -0.40
C VAL A 90 6.20 0.51 -1.89
N HIS A 91 5.13 -0.18 -2.30
CA HIS A 91 4.65 -0.22 -3.68
C HIS A 91 3.37 0.60 -3.80
N PHE A 92 3.45 1.70 -4.51
CA PHE A 92 2.33 2.63 -4.70
C PHE A 92 2.41 3.32 -6.06
N GLY A 93 1.28 3.43 -6.76
CA GLY A 93 1.19 4.12 -8.05
C GLY A 93 2.11 3.57 -9.14
N GLY A 94 2.38 2.26 -9.14
CA GLY A 94 3.29 1.61 -10.08
C GLY A 94 4.78 1.82 -9.77
N GLN A 95 5.11 2.45 -8.65
CA GLN A 95 6.49 2.72 -8.22
C GLN A 95 6.83 1.94 -6.95
N THR A 96 8.15 1.78 -6.71
CA THR A 96 8.68 1.16 -5.49
C THR A 96 9.56 2.17 -4.77
N PHE A 97 9.29 2.34 -3.49
CA PHE A 97 10.01 3.25 -2.60
C PHE A 97 10.67 2.45 -1.47
N HIS A 98 11.82 2.89 -1.00
CA HIS A 98 12.58 2.21 0.03
C HIS A 98 12.85 3.12 1.22
N GLY A 99 12.77 2.54 2.42
CA GLY A 99 13.13 3.16 3.67
C GLY A 99 12.02 3.97 4.33
N ARG A 100 12.02 3.94 5.67
CA ARG A 100 11.02 4.58 6.50
C ARG A 100 10.95 6.10 6.32
N GLU A 101 12.07 6.76 6.10
CA GLU A 101 12.07 8.22 5.90
C GLU A 101 11.35 8.60 4.60
N THR A 102 11.52 7.80 3.52
CA THR A 102 10.76 7.96 2.27
C THR A 102 9.27 7.71 2.50
N TYR A 103 8.92 6.66 3.22
CA TYR A 103 7.55 6.37 3.64
C TYR A 103 6.91 7.55 4.40
N LEU A 104 7.63 8.12 5.38
CA LEU A 104 7.15 9.29 6.13
C LEU A 104 6.94 10.51 5.23
N GLY A 105 7.79 10.69 4.22
CA GLY A 105 7.64 11.73 3.20
C GLY A 105 6.36 11.57 2.38
N ILE A 106 6.01 10.34 1.97
CA ILE A 106 4.77 10.03 1.25
C ILE A 106 3.55 10.37 2.12
N VAL A 107 3.57 9.95 3.39
CA VAL A 107 2.49 10.25 4.34
C VAL A 107 2.34 11.75 4.56
N ALA A 108 3.46 12.48 4.73
CA ALA A 108 3.44 13.93 4.89
C ALA A 108 2.90 14.66 3.65
N ALA A 109 3.23 14.20 2.44
CA ALA A 109 2.70 14.76 1.19
C ALA A 109 1.17 14.59 1.08
N ASN A 110 0.64 13.42 1.48
CA ASN A 110 -0.80 13.21 1.54
C ASN A 110 -1.50 14.16 2.50
N LEU A 111 -0.83 14.56 3.61
CA LEU A 111 -1.37 15.51 4.56
C LEU A 111 -1.34 16.96 4.06
N VAL A 112 -0.36 17.31 3.24
CA VAL A 112 -0.35 18.60 2.55
C VAL A 112 -1.51 18.67 1.56
N ALA A 113 -1.72 17.59 0.81
CA ALA A 113 -2.81 17.51 -0.18
C ALA A 113 -4.20 17.50 0.49
N PHE A 114 -4.35 16.76 1.59
CA PHE A 114 -5.61 16.57 2.31
C PHE A 114 -5.38 16.73 3.82
N PRO A 115 -5.35 17.96 4.36
CA PRO A 115 -5.04 18.21 5.78
C PRO A 115 -6.04 17.57 6.76
N ASP A 116 -7.27 17.39 6.34
CA ASP A 116 -8.38 16.79 7.08
C ASP A 116 -8.61 15.31 6.72
N LEU A 117 -7.62 14.65 6.09
CA LEU A 117 -7.70 13.27 5.65
C LEU A 117 -8.05 12.31 6.80
N LYS A 118 -9.13 11.58 6.63
CA LYS A 118 -9.58 10.50 7.53
C LYS A 118 -9.52 9.16 6.81
N TRP A 119 -9.00 8.18 7.52
CA TRP A 119 -8.97 6.78 7.12
C TRP A 119 -9.91 5.99 8.03
N THR A 120 -10.79 5.21 7.44
CA THR A 120 -11.65 4.27 8.16
C THR A 120 -11.31 2.86 7.71
N VAL A 121 -11.00 1.97 8.65
CA VAL A 121 -10.82 0.54 8.36
C VAL A 121 -12.19 -0.09 8.18
N GLU A 122 -12.47 -0.57 6.97
CA GLU A 122 -13.72 -1.22 6.60
C GLU A 122 -13.64 -2.74 6.80
N ASP A 123 -12.48 -3.33 6.50
CA ASP A 123 -12.22 -4.74 6.69
C ASP A 123 -10.74 -5.01 6.92
N ILE A 124 -10.42 -6.06 7.68
CA ILE A 124 -9.05 -6.51 7.95
C ILE A 124 -8.98 -8.03 8.03
N ARG A 125 -8.12 -8.62 7.22
CA ARG A 125 -7.83 -10.07 7.17
C ARG A 125 -6.35 -10.31 7.34
N ALA A 126 -5.99 -11.45 7.93
CA ALA A 126 -4.59 -11.82 8.13
C ALA A 126 -4.37 -13.30 7.85
N GLU A 127 -3.27 -13.60 7.19
CA GLU A 127 -2.78 -14.95 6.94
C GLU A 127 -1.25 -14.94 7.01
N GLY A 128 -0.68 -15.76 7.89
CA GLY A 128 0.77 -15.82 8.10
C GLY A 128 1.35 -14.44 8.46
N ASP A 129 2.30 -14.00 7.65
CA ASP A 129 2.98 -12.70 7.79
C ASP A 129 2.26 -11.55 7.09
N THR A 130 1.16 -11.82 6.40
CA THR A 130 0.45 -10.86 5.56
C THR A 130 -0.87 -10.43 6.18
N VAL A 131 -1.14 -9.12 6.16
CA VAL A 131 -2.40 -8.51 6.59
C VAL A 131 -2.95 -7.63 5.47
N ALA A 132 -4.16 -7.96 5.01
CA ALA A 132 -4.89 -7.16 4.04
C ALA A 132 -5.89 -6.23 4.76
N VAL A 133 -5.92 -4.97 4.36
CA VAL A 133 -6.84 -3.96 4.90
C VAL A 133 -7.54 -3.24 3.77
N ARG A 134 -8.87 -3.13 3.88
CA ARG A 134 -9.66 -2.24 3.05
C ARG A 134 -10.01 -0.99 3.85
N TYR A 135 -9.76 0.16 3.23
CA TYR A 135 -10.02 1.46 3.80
C TYR A 135 -11.04 2.23 2.99
N SER A 136 -11.83 3.07 3.63
CA SER A 136 -12.41 4.25 3.02
C SER A 136 -11.63 5.50 3.47
N MET A 137 -11.54 6.47 2.58
CA MET A 137 -10.85 7.74 2.78
C MET A 137 -11.82 8.88 2.51
N THR A 138 -11.76 9.93 3.33
CA THR A 138 -12.44 11.21 3.08
C THR A 138 -11.51 12.35 3.40
N GLY A 139 -11.61 13.45 2.67
CA GLY A 139 -10.83 14.66 2.92
C GLY A 139 -11.19 15.77 1.96
N THR A 140 -10.58 16.95 2.14
CA THR A 140 -10.74 18.11 1.27
C THR A 140 -9.42 18.37 0.56
N HIS A 141 -9.45 18.46 -0.77
CA HIS A 141 -8.28 18.68 -1.61
C HIS A 141 -7.79 20.13 -1.50
N ARG A 142 -6.79 20.37 -0.63
CA ARG A 142 -6.26 21.70 -0.28
C ARG A 142 -4.80 21.91 -0.65
N GLY A 143 -4.14 20.92 -1.23
CA GLY A 143 -2.76 21.01 -1.72
C GLY A 143 -2.56 20.15 -2.97
N PRO A 144 -1.39 20.22 -3.62
CA PRO A 144 -1.12 19.48 -4.85
C PRO A 144 -1.21 17.95 -4.64
N PHE A 145 -1.93 17.27 -5.54
CA PHE A 145 -2.03 15.81 -5.55
C PHE A 145 -2.16 15.27 -6.98
N ALA A 146 -1.35 14.29 -7.34
CA ALA A 146 -1.37 13.64 -8.66
C ALA A 146 -1.32 14.62 -9.85
N GLY A 147 -0.56 15.72 -9.73
CA GLY A 147 -0.44 16.75 -10.76
C GLY A 147 -1.60 17.74 -10.82
N VAL A 148 -2.54 17.66 -9.86
CA VAL A 148 -3.68 18.57 -9.74
C VAL A 148 -3.43 19.56 -8.61
N GLU A 149 -3.54 20.85 -8.88
CA GLU A 149 -3.48 21.91 -7.87
C GLU A 149 -4.72 21.89 -6.98
N ALA A 150 -4.63 22.49 -5.77
CA ALA A 150 -5.70 22.52 -4.78
C ALA A 150 -7.03 22.98 -5.37
N THR A 151 -8.06 22.15 -5.30
CA THR A 151 -9.40 22.45 -5.84
C THR A 151 -10.43 22.85 -4.80
N GLY A 152 -10.11 22.65 -3.51
CA GLY A 152 -11.06 22.87 -2.40
C GLY A 152 -12.20 21.85 -2.34
N LYS A 153 -12.24 20.87 -3.25
CA LYS A 153 -13.31 19.88 -3.32
C LYS A 153 -13.15 18.78 -2.29
N ALA A 154 -14.26 18.31 -1.75
CA ALA A 154 -14.31 17.10 -0.92
C ALA A 154 -14.08 15.86 -1.80
N ILE A 155 -13.32 14.90 -1.27
CA ILE A 155 -13.12 13.60 -1.91
C ILE A 155 -13.56 12.47 -0.97
N ARG A 156 -14.03 11.39 -1.60
CA ARG A 156 -14.21 10.08 -0.98
C ARG A 156 -13.60 9.04 -1.90
N SER A 157 -12.79 8.15 -1.35
CA SER A 157 -12.14 7.10 -2.12
C SER A 157 -12.02 5.82 -1.29
N GLU A 158 -11.74 4.71 -1.95
CA GLU A 158 -11.39 3.45 -1.32
C GLU A 158 -9.93 3.11 -1.61
N SER A 159 -9.33 2.36 -0.71
CA SER A 159 -7.98 1.83 -0.84
C SER A 159 -7.93 0.42 -0.31
N MET A 160 -7.12 -0.41 -0.95
CA MET A 160 -6.77 -1.73 -0.46
C MET A 160 -5.27 -1.81 -0.29
N THR A 161 -4.83 -2.25 0.88
CA THR A 161 -3.41 -2.33 1.21
C THR A 161 -3.08 -3.70 1.79
N PHE A 162 -2.01 -4.30 1.29
CA PHE A 162 -1.39 -5.49 1.86
C PHE A 162 -0.14 -5.05 2.63
N TYR A 163 -0.07 -5.45 3.87
CA TYR A 163 1.09 -5.28 4.74
C TYR A 163 1.75 -6.63 4.97
N ARG A 164 3.05 -6.72 4.74
CA ARG A 164 3.85 -7.87 5.18
C ARG A 164 4.63 -7.48 6.43
N LEU A 165 4.58 -8.35 7.43
CA LEU A 165 5.21 -8.12 8.73
C LEU A 165 6.36 -9.09 8.97
N SER A 166 7.40 -8.59 9.62
CA SER A 166 8.51 -9.39 10.13
C SER A 166 8.99 -8.80 11.45
N HIS A 167 9.26 -9.65 12.43
CA HIS A 167 9.73 -9.22 13.77
C HIS A 167 8.88 -8.11 14.41
N GLY A 168 7.55 -8.21 14.23
CA GLY A 168 6.60 -7.26 14.81
C GLY A 168 6.55 -5.88 14.14
N LYS A 169 7.12 -5.74 12.93
CA LYS A 169 7.11 -4.51 12.14
C LYS A 169 6.62 -4.74 10.73
N ILE A 170 5.99 -3.71 10.16
CA ILE A 170 5.64 -3.67 8.73
C ILE A 170 6.94 -3.49 7.95
N VAL A 171 7.27 -4.48 7.13
CA VAL A 171 8.48 -4.49 6.27
C VAL A 171 8.14 -4.24 4.81
N GLU A 172 6.89 -4.40 4.42
CA GLU A 172 6.42 -4.12 3.07
C GLU A 172 4.98 -3.62 3.09
N GLU A 173 4.68 -2.67 2.22
CA GLU A 173 3.35 -2.13 1.96
C GLU A 173 3.07 -2.15 0.46
N ARG A 174 1.93 -2.74 0.05
CA ARG A 174 1.40 -2.70 -1.32
C ARG A 174 0.03 -2.06 -1.28
N ALA A 175 -0.05 -0.80 -1.72
CA ALA A 175 -1.27 -0.03 -1.66
C ALA A 175 -1.85 0.22 -3.06
N GLN A 176 -3.17 0.03 -3.17
CA GLN A 176 -3.97 0.39 -4.33
C GLN A 176 -5.01 1.42 -3.91
N LEU A 177 -5.02 2.55 -4.61
CA LEU A 177 -5.93 3.65 -4.39
C LEU A 177 -6.86 3.77 -5.59
N GLU A 178 -8.13 4.03 -5.36
CA GLU A 178 -9.11 4.36 -6.42
C GLU A 178 -8.86 5.80 -6.91
N LEU A 179 -7.77 5.98 -7.68
CA LEU A 179 -7.29 7.28 -8.12
C LEU A 179 -8.21 7.93 -9.16
N LEU A 180 -8.81 7.14 -10.06
CA LEU A 180 -9.63 7.66 -11.15
C LEU A 180 -10.85 8.43 -10.63
N GLY A 181 -11.56 7.88 -9.65
CA GLY A 181 -12.68 8.55 -9.01
C GLY A 181 -12.26 9.78 -8.23
N MET A 182 -11.11 9.76 -7.58
CA MET A 182 -10.57 10.96 -6.93
C MET A 182 -10.31 12.07 -7.94
N LEU A 183 -9.68 11.77 -9.08
CA LEU A 183 -9.41 12.76 -10.15
C LEU A 183 -10.72 13.35 -10.72
N ARG A 184 -11.76 12.53 -10.88
CA ARG A 184 -13.10 13.00 -11.27
C ARG A 184 -13.72 13.94 -10.23
N GLN A 185 -13.67 13.54 -8.96
CA GLN A 185 -14.18 14.37 -7.86
C GLN A 185 -13.44 15.69 -7.73
N MET A 186 -12.13 15.71 -7.96
CA MET A 186 -11.33 16.93 -8.03
C MET A 186 -11.62 17.75 -9.28
N GLY A 187 -12.23 17.15 -10.31
CA GLY A 187 -12.53 17.82 -11.59
C GLY A 187 -11.33 17.90 -12.52
N ALA A 188 -10.32 17.08 -12.31
CA ALA A 188 -9.13 16.99 -13.14
C ALA A 188 -9.41 16.24 -14.46
N ILE A 189 -10.43 15.38 -14.46
CA ILE A 189 -10.92 14.66 -15.63
C ILE A 189 -12.46 14.69 -15.64
N PRO A 190 -13.11 14.56 -16.84
CA PRO A 190 -14.56 14.59 -16.95
C PRO A 190 -15.24 13.53 -16.06
N ALA A 191 -16.44 13.86 -15.59
CA ALA A 191 -17.33 12.88 -15.00
C ALA A 191 -17.73 11.85 -16.07
N ALA A 192 -17.96 10.59 -15.64
CA ALA A 192 -18.44 9.54 -16.56
C ALA A 192 -19.89 9.76 -16.92
#